data_aa8721341ddbd9e01b80cd509906d0cb
#
_entry.id   aa8721341ddbd9e01b80cd509906d0cb
#
_cell.length_a   1.000
_cell.length_b   1.000
_cell.length_c   1.000
_cell.angle_alpha   90.00
_cell.angle_beta   90.00
_cell.angle_gamma   90.00
#
_symmetry.space_group_name_H-M   'P 1'
#
loop_
_entity.id
_entity.type
_entity.pdbx_description
1 polymer ?
#
loop_
_entity_poly.entity_id
_entity_poly.type
_entity_poly.pdbx_seq_one_letter_code
_entity_poly.pdbx_strand_id
1 'polypeptide(L)'
;MKTFNKDEINQKVIEKLKTIQDLELPINIFDLGIIYKTNVENSDNKVQVNIEMTLIDSRCNSTKSFTDEIISTVQSINEVDICTIKFVFTPKWEITMISPEGLEQLRNANPNKKD
;
A
#
# COMPACT_ATOMS: atom_id res chain seq x y z
N MET A 1 -19.96 22.07 -0.27
CA MET A 1 -20.32 20.77 0.24
C MET A 1 -19.45 19.69 -0.35
N LYS A 2 -18.91 18.84 0.52
CA LYS A 2 -18.02 17.81 0.04
C LYS A 2 -18.82 16.56 -0.33
N THR A 3 -18.62 16.08 -1.53
CA THR A 3 -19.30 14.89 -2.00
C THR A 3 -18.41 13.69 -1.77
N PHE A 4 -18.95 12.68 -1.10
CA PHE A 4 -18.22 11.47 -0.87
C PHE A 4 -18.27 10.62 -2.13
N ASN A 5 -17.11 10.28 -2.66
CA ASN A 5 -17.00 9.40 -3.80
C ASN A 5 -15.99 8.32 -3.46
N LYS A 6 -16.52 7.15 -3.12
CA LYS A 6 -15.69 6.04 -2.65
C LYS A 6 -14.66 5.62 -3.69
N ASP A 7 -15.06 5.53 -4.94
CA ASP A 7 -14.15 5.06 -5.99
C ASP A 7 -13.02 6.06 -6.23
N GLU A 8 -13.37 7.34 -6.21
CA GLU A 8 -12.37 8.37 -6.43
C GLU A 8 -11.35 8.39 -5.30
N ILE A 9 -11.83 8.27 -4.07
CA ILE A 9 -10.94 8.26 -2.92
C ILE A 9 -10.07 7.02 -2.93
N ASN A 10 -10.66 5.88 -3.28
CA ASN A 10 -9.90 4.65 -3.35
C ASN A 10 -8.79 4.74 -4.39
N GLN A 11 -9.08 5.39 -5.52
CA GLN A 11 -8.05 5.59 -6.54
C GLN A 11 -6.91 6.44 -6.01
N LYS A 12 -7.24 7.49 -5.25
CA LYS A 12 -6.20 8.33 -4.66
C LYS A 12 -5.37 7.56 -3.65
N VAL A 13 -6.01 6.67 -2.89
CA VAL A 13 -5.30 5.83 -1.95
C VAL A 13 -4.30 4.95 -2.68
N ILE A 14 -4.74 4.32 -3.77
CA ILE A 14 -3.86 3.45 -4.55
C ILE A 14 -2.67 4.25 -5.09
N GLU A 15 -2.92 5.45 -5.59
CA GLU A 15 -1.85 6.28 -6.12
C GLU A 15 -0.84 6.64 -5.04
N LYS A 16 -1.33 6.91 -3.83
CA LYS A 16 -0.43 7.22 -2.72
C LYS A 16 0.38 6.00 -2.31
N LEU A 17 -0.25 4.83 -2.30
CA LEU A 17 0.47 3.61 -1.95
C LEU A 17 1.57 3.31 -2.94
N LYS A 18 1.39 3.72 -4.18
CA LYS A 18 2.43 3.51 -5.20
C LYS A 18 3.64 4.41 -5.01
N THR A 19 3.57 5.38 -4.11
CA THR A 19 4.71 6.23 -3.82
C THR A 19 5.57 5.68 -2.69
N ILE A 20 5.14 4.62 -2.03
CA ILE A 20 5.86 4.03 -0.91
C ILE A 20 6.58 2.79 -1.38
N GLN A 21 7.88 2.74 -1.13
CA GLN A 21 8.67 1.59 -1.52
C GLN A 21 8.75 0.57 -0.42
N ASP A 22 8.79 -0.70 -0.79
CA ASP A 22 8.94 -1.76 0.17
C ASP A 22 10.30 -1.65 0.86
N LEU A 23 10.39 -2.25 2.04
CA LEU A 23 11.63 -2.20 2.83
C LEU A 23 12.71 -3.09 2.24
N GLU A 24 12.35 -4.12 1.53
CA GLU A 24 13.32 -5.11 1.06
C GLU A 24 13.53 -5.09 -0.43
N LEU A 25 12.51 -4.77 -1.21
CA LEU A 25 12.59 -4.80 -2.66
C LEU A 25 12.35 -3.41 -3.22
N PRO A 26 13.00 -3.07 -4.34
CA PRO A 26 12.83 -1.75 -4.96
C PRO A 26 11.54 -1.67 -5.78
N ILE A 27 10.43 -2.00 -5.15
CA ILE A 27 9.11 -2.01 -5.77
C ILE A 27 8.17 -1.30 -4.81
N ASN A 28 7.26 -0.50 -5.35
CA ASN A 28 6.28 0.12 -4.47
C ASN A 28 5.36 -0.95 -3.89
N ILE A 29 4.79 -0.66 -2.73
CA ILE A 29 4.08 -1.68 -1.96
C ILE A 29 2.80 -2.13 -2.65
N PHE A 30 2.20 -1.28 -3.48
CA PHE A 30 0.98 -1.69 -4.16
C PHE A 30 1.29 -2.70 -5.27
N ASP A 31 2.28 -2.39 -6.10
CA ASP A 31 2.63 -3.29 -7.20
C ASP A 31 3.34 -4.54 -6.71
N LEU A 32 3.93 -4.48 -5.53
CA LEU A 32 4.55 -5.65 -4.93
C LEU A 32 3.52 -6.73 -4.61
N GLY A 33 2.26 -6.32 -4.40
CA GLY A 33 1.21 -7.27 -4.13
C GLY A 33 1.00 -7.57 -2.66
N ILE A 34 1.55 -6.75 -1.78
CA ILE A 34 1.33 -6.96 -0.34
C ILE A 34 0.10 -6.21 0.18
N ILE A 35 -0.49 -5.35 -0.63
CA ILE A 35 -1.73 -4.68 -0.26
C ILE A 35 -2.87 -5.56 -0.77
N TYR A 36 -3.53 -6.27 0.16
CA TYR A 36 -4.55 -7.22 -0.22
C TYR A 36 -5.92 -6.58 -0.38
N LYS A 37 -6.17 -5.51 0.35
CA LYS A 37 -7.50 -4.91 0.29
C LYS A 37 -7.42 -3.45 0.75
N THR A 38 -8.13 -2.59 0.04
CA THR A 38 -8.35 -1.22 0.49
C THR A 38 -9.85 -1.01 0.53
N ASN A 39 -10.34 -0.49 1.65
CA ASN A 39 -11.76 -0.25 1.84
C ASN A 39 -11.95 1.18 2.32
N VAL A 40 -12.83 1.92 1.66
CA VAL A 40 -13.11 3.30 1.99
C VAL A 40 -14.52 3.37 2.55
N GLU A 41 -14.66 3.93 3.74
CA GLU A 41 -15.95 4.05 4.41
C GLU A 41 -16.18 5.49 4.83
N ASN A 42 -17.45 5.87 4.86
CA ASN A 42 -17.85 7.18 5.34
C ASN A 42 -18.80 6.97 6.52
N SER A 43 -18.37 7.41 7.69
CA SER A 43 -19.15 7.24 8.90
C SER A 43 -19.04 8.51 9.72
N ASP A 44 -20.16 9.06 10.17
CA ASP A 44 -20.18 10.25 11.03
C ASP A 44 -19.40 11.40 10.40
N ASN A 45 -19.59 11.59 9.09
CA ASN A 45 -18.90 12.65 8.34
C ASN A 45 -17.40 12.50 8.30
N LYS A 46 -16.90 11.30 8.61
CA LYS A 46 -15.48 11.04 8.52
C LYS A 46 -15.22 9.93 7.53
N VAL A 47 -14.20 10.11 6.73
CA VAL A 47 -13.80 9.13 5.74
C VAL A 47 -12.67 8.29 6.33
N GLN A 48 -12.91 7.00 6.42
CA GLN A 48 -11.94 6.07 6.96
C GLN A 48 -11.47 5.10 5.88
N VAL A 49 -10.17 4.93 5.79
CA VAL A 49 -9.58 3.97 4.86
C VAL A 49 -9.04 2.83 5.67
N ASN A 50 -9.47 1.62 5.35
CA ASN A 50 -9.01 0.41 6.02
C ASN A 50 -8.19 -0.40 5.02
N ILE A 51 -6.95 -0.69 5.38
CA ILE A 51 -6.05 -1.41 4.51
C ILE A 51 -5.72 -2.75 5.14
N GLU A 52 -5.86 -3.82 4.35
CA GLU A 52 -5.37 -5.13 4.76
C GLU A 52 -4.14 -5.44 3.92
N MET A 53 -3.06 -5.76 4.59
CA MET A 53 -1.80 -6.00 3.91
C MET A 53 -1.01 -7.07 4.63
N THR A 54 0.00 -7.57 3.95
CA THR A 54 0.91 -8.53 4.53
C THR A 54 2.32 -8.00 4.42
N LEU A 55 3.27 -8.78 4.90
CA LEU A 55 4.69 -8.46 4.79
C LEU A 55 5.37 -9.62 4.08
N ILE A 56 6.42 -9.29 3.33
CA ILE A 56 7.23 -10.35 2.72
C ILE A 56 7.89 -11.17 3.80
N ASP A 57 8.41 -10.47 4.81
CA ASP A 57 9.08 -11.14 5.93
C ASP A 57 8.44 -10.63 7.21
N SER A 58 7.72 -11.50 7.89
CA SER A 58 7.02 -11.09 9.11
C SER A 58 7.95 -10.77 10.26
N ARG A 59 9.25 -11.00 10.09
CA ARG A 59 10.23 -10.69 11.14
C ARG A 59 10.87 -9.33 10.95
N CYS A 60 10.33 -8.51 10.06
CA CYS A 60 10.89 -7.19 9.82
C CYS A 60 10.81 -6.33 11.06
N ASN A 61 11.95 -5.77 11.48
CA ASN A 61 12.03 -4.97 12.68
C ASN A 61 11.55 -3.53 12.49
N SER A 62 11.38 -3.10 11.26
CA SER A 62 11.01 -1.73 10.96
C SER A 62 9.51 -1.58 10.70
N THR A 63 8.73 -2.55 11.14
CA THR A 63 7.31 -2.58 10.84
C THR A 63 6.58 -1.33 11.30
N LYS A 64 6.92 -0.84 12.50
CA LYS A 64 6.20 0.32 13.03
C LYS A 64 6.46 1.57 12.17
N SER A 65 7.71 1.84 11.82
CA SER A 65 8.02 2.98 10.98
C SER A 65 7.37 2.86 9.61
N PHE A 66 7.37 1.66 9.06
CA PHE A 66 6.78 1.39 7.77
C PHE A 66 5.27 1.64 7.84
N THR A 67 4.64 1.12 8.89
CA THR A 67 3.21 1.30 9.09
C THR A 67 2.86 2.77 9.25
N ASP A 68 3.65 3.49 10.06
CA ASP A 68 3.41 4.91 10.27
C ASP A 68 3.53 5.69 8.97
N GLU A 69 4.48 5.33 8.14
CA GLU A 69 4.65 6.00 6.85
C GLU A 69 3.44 5.78 5.96
N ILE A 70 2.92 4.55 5.92
CA ILE A 70 1.76 4.25 5.11
C ILE A 70 0.55 5.05 5.59
N ILE A 71 0.31 5.03 6.90
CA ILE A 71 -0.82 5.75 7.46
C ILE A 71 -0.70 7.23 7.18
N SER A 72 0.47 7.80 7.42
CA SER A 72 0.68 9.22 7.22
C SER A 72 0.47 9.61 5.76
N THR A 73 0.98 8.78 4.85
CA THR A 73 0.86 9.05 3.42
C THR A 73 -0.60 9.03 2.98
N VAL A 74 -1.36 8.04 3.45
CA VAL A 74 -2.77 7.95 3.07
C VAL A 74 -3.57 9.09 3.69
N GLN A 75 -3.27 9.44 4.93
CA GLN A 75 -3.97 10.53 5.58
C GLN A 75 -3.62 11.90 5.03
N SER A 76 -2.58 11.99 4.20
CA SER A 76 -2.28 13.24 3.52
C SER A 76 -3.29 13.56 2.43
N ILE A 77 -4.13 12.60 2.06
CA ILE A 77 -5.21 12.85 1.14
C ILE A 77 -6.28 13.68 1.85
N ASN A 78 -6.65 14.80 1.23
CA ASN A 78 -7.59 15.73 1.88
C ASN A 78 -8.87 15.06 2.34
N GLU A 79 -9.38 14.14 1.56
CA GLU A 79 -10.67 13.53 1.86
C GLU A 79 -10.59 12.46 2.94
N VAL A 80 -9.39 12.02 3.32
CA VAL A 80 -9.24 10.92 4.27
C VAL A 80 -8.99 11.48 5.67
N ASP A 81 -9.81 11.04 6.61
CA ASP A 81 -9.66 11.46 8.00
C ASP A 81 -8.91 10.44 8.84
N ILE A 82 -9.13 9.16 8.57
CA ILE A 82 -8.55 8.09 9.37
C ILE A 82 -8.05 7.00 8.44
N CYS A 83 -6.90 6.45 8.75
CA CYS A 83 -6.36 5.30 8.03
C CYS A 83 -5.96 4.24 9.04
N THR A 84 -6.43 3.02 8.84
CA THR A 84 -6.06 1.90 9.70
C THR A 84 -5.43 0.80 8.84
N ILE A 85 -4.54 0.04 9.45
CA ILE A 85 -3.88 -1.06 8.76
C ILE A 85 -4.06 -2.32 9.58
N LYS A 86 -4.45 -3.38 8.90
CA LYS A 86 -4.57 -4.70 9.49
C LYS A 86 -3.64 -5.63 8.75
N PHE A 87 -2.74 -6.29 9.47
CA PHE A 87 -1.84 -7.25 8.85
C PHE A 87 -2.52 -8.61 8.79
N VAL A 88 -2.45 -9.22 7.61
CA VAL A 88 -2.99 -10.55 7.41
C VAL A 88 -1.88 -11.38 6.77
N PHE A 89 -1.78 -12.64 7.17
CA PHE A 89 -0.71 -13.50 6.70
C PHE A 89 -1.22 -14.72 5.96
N THR A 90 -2.48 -14.68 5.58
CA THR A 90 -3.11 -15.70 4.78
C THR A 90 -3.92 -15.02 3.70
N PRO A 91 -3.65 -15.27 2.43
CA PRO A 91 -2.59 -16.14 1.94
C PRO A 91 -1.21 -15.51 2.13
N LYS A 92 -0.20 -16.37 2.16
CA LYS A 92 1.18 -15.91 2.26
C LYS A 92 1.59 -15.23 0.96
N TRP A 93 2.36 -14.15 1.08
CA TRP A 93 2.82 -13.46 -0.11
C TRP A 93 3.73 -14.35 -0.95
N GLU A 94 3.56 -14.29 -2.25
CA GLU A 94 4.40 -15.02 -3.21
C GLU A 94 4.80 -14.10 -4.33
N ILE A 95 5.92 -14.41 -4.95
CA ILE A 95 6.46 -13.57 -5.99
C ILE A 95 5.52 -13.43 -7.18
N THR A 96 4.65 -14.40 -7.38
CA THR A 96 3.67 -14.33 -8.46
C THR A 96 2.62 -13.25 -8.22
N MET A 97 2.58 -12.68 -7.03
CA MET A 97 1.65 -11.60 -6.70
C MET A 97 2.13 -10.23 -7.17
N ILE A 98 3.38 -10.15 -7.62
CA ILE A 98 3.91 -8.88 -8.11
C ILE A 98 3.25 -8.55 -9.44
N SER A 99 2.78 -7.29 -9.57
CA SER A 99 2.16 -6.86 -10.81
C SER A 99 3.19 -6.74 -11.93
N PRO A 100 2.75 -6.69 -13.19
CA PRO A 100 3.69 -6.45 -14.29
C PRO A 100 4.48 -5.16 -14.11
N GLU A 101 3.84 -4.12 -13.59
CA GLU A 101 4.53 -2.87 -13.32
C GLU A 101 5.58 -3.03 -12.24
N GLY A 102 5.28 -3.88 -11.24
CA GLY A 102 6.23 -4.14 -10.19
C GLY A 102 7.45 -4.89 -10.69
N LEU A 103 7.24 -5.85 -11.58
CA LEU A 103 8.35 -6.58 -12.17
C LEU A 103 9.23 -5.66 -12.99
N GLU A 104 8.62 -4.68 -13.65
CA GLU A 104 9.37 -3.71 -14.42
C GLU A 104 10.25 -2.86 -13.50
N GLN A 105 9.70 -2.45 -12.35
CA GLN A 105 10.47 -1.68 -11.38
C GLN A 105 11.65 -2.48 -10.86
N LEU A 106 11.43 -3.75 -10.60
CA LEU A 106 12.49 -4.61 -10.11
C LEU A 106 13.60 -4.73 -11.14
N ARG A 107 13.24 -4.89 -12.40
CA ARG A 107 14.22 -5.03 -13.48
C ARG A 107 15.02 -3.75 -13.64
N ASN A 108 14.34 -2.60 -13.57
CA ASN A 108 15.01 -1.32 -13.77
C ASN A 108 15.91 -0.94 -12.62
N ALA A 109 15.62 -1.44 -11.43
CA ALA A 109 16.40 -1.10 -10.25
C ALA A 109 17.71 -1.86 -10.19
N ASN A 110 17.93 -2.83 -11.08
CA ASN A 110 19.13 -3.62 -11.10
C ASN A 110 19.85 -3.47 -12.43
N PRO A 111 20.34 -2.28 -12.73
CA PRO A 111 20.94 -2.04 -14.04
C PRO A 111 22.22 -2.88 -14.28
N ASN A 112 22.88 -3.29 -13.21
CA ASN A 112 24.07 -4.08 -13.37
C ASN A 112 23.83 -5.56 -13.48
N LYS A 113 22.58 -5.97 -13.37
CA LYS A 113 22.29 -7.34 -13.53
C LYS A 113 22.41 -7.68 -14.97
N LYS A 114 23.41 -8.48 -15.29
CA LYS A 114 23.61 -8.74 -16.62
C LYS A 114 22.92 -9.88 -16.95
N ASP A 115 22.42 -9.90 -17.80
CA ASP A 115 21.89 -10.89 -18.16
C ASP A 115 22.45 -11.62 -18.83
#